data_c17aba761da7d1109269bfa61249a19d
#
_entry.id   c17aba761da7d1109269bfa61249a19d
#
_cell.length_a   1.000
_cell.length_b   1.000
_cell.length_c   1.000
_cell.angle_alpha   90.00
_cell.angle_beta   90.00
_cell.angle_gamma   90.00
#
_symmetry.space_group_name_H-M   'P 1'
#
loop_
_entity.id
_entity.type
_entity.pdbx_description
1 polymer ?
#
loop_
_entity_poly.entity_id
_entity_poly.type
_entity_poly.pdbx_seq_one_letter_code
_entity_poly.pdbx_strand_id
1 'polypeptide(L)'
;MPKGTRRVVTGHDAKGRSVVLMDCESPYSFFLEKAGGLQLTELWETRSSPADNSRSGDAADHERRIEPADGGTVFRIIEYPPDRVRLAALDPESFYPAMGAQPAGPAHRRHPGMHRTHTLDYCVVLSGEIWAVMDEGEVLLHAGDCLVQRGTRHAWSNRSEEPCVIAFVLVAAKPLP
;
A
#
# COMPACT_ATOMS: atom_id res chain seq x y z
N MET A 1 0.89 15.85 -13.94
CA MET A 1 1.17 15.32 -12.60
C MET A 1 0.04 14.38 -12.22
N PRO A 2 0.31 13.24 -11.57
CA PRO A 2 -0.77 12.38 -11.08
C PRO A 2 -1.70 13.19 -10.17
N LYS A 3 -2.99 12.92 -10.26
CA LYS A 3 -3.97 13.58 -9.39
C LYS A 3 -3.74 13.11 -7.96
N GLY A 4 -3.51 14.04 -7.02
CA GLY A 4 -3.37 13.69 -5.60
C GLY A 4 -4.63 13.06 -5.04
N THR A 5 -4.49 12.19 -4.05
CA THR A 5 -5.62 11.59 -3.36
C THR A 5 -6.13 12.57 -2.29
N ARG A 6 -7.35 13.09 -2.48
CA ARG A 6 -8.04 13.86 -1.43
C ARG A 6 -8.36 12.96 -0.25
N ARG A 7 -8.02 13.40 0.94
CA ARG A 7 -8.42 12.76 2.20
C ARG A 7 -9.13 13.76 3.11
N VAL A 8 -10.04 13.25 3.91
CA VAL A 8 -10.73 14.02 4.95
C VAL A 8 -10.44 13.33 6.27
N VAL A 9 -9.92 14.09 7.24
CA VAL A 9 -9.60 13.60 8.59
C VAL A 9 -10.46 14.35 9.59
N THR A 10 -11.14 13.59 10.44
CA THR A 10 -12.01 14.12 11.50
C THR A 10 -11.30 14.10 12.86
N GLY A 11 -11.77 14.92 13.76
CA GLY A 11 -11.30 14.95 15.15
C GLY A 11 -12.21 15.79 16.03
N HIS A 12 -11.67 16.34 17.10
CA HIS A 12 -12.41 17.13 18.06
C HIS A 12 -11.82 18.53 18.26
N ASP A 13 -12.69 19.52 18.44
CA ASP A 13 -12.27 20.85 18.86
C ASP A 13 -11.98 20.92 20.37
N ALA A 14 -11.55 22.08 20.85
CA ALA A 14 -11.24 22.29 22.29
C ALA A 14 -12.45 22.08 23.23
N LYS A 15 -13.66 22.00 22.70
CA LYS A 15 -14.89 21.72 23.46
C LYS A 15 -15.35 20.26 23.32
N GLY A 16 -14.57 19.39 22.70
CA GLY A 16 -14.89 17.99 22.48
C GLY A 16 -15.92 17.74 21.38
N ARG A 17 -16.24 18.73 20.52
CA ARG A 17 -17.18 18.55 19.41
C ARG A 17 -16.45 18.00 18.20
N SER A 18 -17.07 17.03 17.50
CA SER A 18 -16.53 16.49 16.26
C SER A 18 -16.44 17.53 15.14
N VAL A 19 -15.29 17.61 14.50
CA VAL A 19 -14.99 18.55 13.40
C VAL A 19 -14.16 17.87 12.33
N VAL A 20 -14.14 18.47 11.14
CA VAL A 20 -13.15 18.14 10.11
C VAL A 20 -11.86 18.88 10.46
N LEU A 21 -10.78 18.13 10.66
CA LEU A 21 -9.45 18.68 10.94
C LEU A 21 -8.66 18.97 9.65
N MET A 22 -8.79 18.07 8.66
CA MET A 22 -8.11 18.16 7.37
C MET A 22 -9.09 17.80 6.25
N ASP A 23 -9.06 18.58 5.18
CA ASP A 23 -9.76 18.30 3.92
C ASP A 23 -8.86 18.81 2.78
N CYS A 24 -7.97 17.93 2.31
CA CYS A 24 -6.97 18.29 1.31
C CYS A 24 -6.47 17.05 0.58
N GLU A 25 -5.78 17.25 -0.53
CA GLU A 25 -4.94 16.19 -1.11
C GLU A 25 -3.82 15.84 -0.13
N SER A 26 -3.51 14.55 0.02
CA SER A 26 -2.39 14.15 0.87
C SER A 26 -1.07 14.70 0.31
N PRO A 27 -0.29 15.45 1.11
CA PRO A 27 1.03 15.93 0.70
C PRO A 27 2.07 14.80 0.63
N TYR A 28 1.75 13.61 1.14
CA TYR A 28 2.64 12.45 1.22
C TYR A 28 2.42 11.51 0.03
N SER A 29 2.50 12.06 -1.17
CA SER A 29 2.44 11.34 -2.45
C SER A 29 3.83 11.24 -3.06
N PHE A 30 4.24 10.02 -3.43
CA PHE A 30 5.59 9.72 -3.87
C PHE A 30 5.58 8.94 -5.17
N PHE A 31 6.37 9.39 -6.12
CA PHE A 31 6.69 8.60 -7.32
C PHE A 31 7.89 7.71 -7.02
N LEU A 32 7.71 6.40 -7.10
CA LEU A 32 8.70 5.40 -6.73
C LEU A 32 9.38 4.84 -7.99
N GLU A 33 10.41 5.51 -8.47
CA GLU A 33 11.12 5.14 -9.70
C GLU A 33 11.65 3.70 -9.66
N LYS A 34 12.33 3.30 -8.59
CA LYS A 34 12.87 1.95 -8.40
C LYS A 34 11.81 0.86 -8.21
N ALA A 35 10.57 1.25 -7.94
CA ALA A 35 9.42 0.35 -7.94
C ALA A 35 8.75 0.23 -9.32
N GLY A 36 9.42 0.73 -10.35
CA GLY A 36 8.89 0.74 -11.71
C GLY A 36 7.84 1.82 -11.94
N GLY A 37 7.96 2.98 -11.25
CA GLY A 37 7.08 4.11 -11.44
C GLY A 37 5.75 4.00 -10.69
N LEU A 38 5.67 3.22 -9.61
CA LEU A 38 4.49 3.24 -8.73
C LEU A 38 4.27 4.64 -8.16
N GLN A 39 3.00 5.05 -8.12
CA GLN A 39 2.58 6.22 -7.34
C GLN A 39 2.04 5.73 -6.00
N LEU A 40 2.70 6.11 -4.91
CA LEU A 40 2.31 5.78 -3.54
C LEU A 40 1.78 7.04 -2.86
N THR A 41 0.60 6.98 -2.26
CA THR A 41 0.05 8.06 -1.43
C THR A 41 -0.27 7.51 -0.04
N GLU A 42 0.44 8.00 0.98
CA GLU A 42 0.13 7.70 2.38
C GLU A 42 -1.06 8.53 2.84
N LEU A 43 -2.02 7.90 3.50
CA LEU A 43 -3.23 8.55 3.98
C LEU A 43 -3.27 8.65 5.51
N TRP A 44 -2.86 7.60 6.22
CA TRP A 44 -2.87 7.52 7.68
C TRP A 44 -2.05 6.35 8.19
N GLU A 45 -1.51 6.47 9.42
CA GLU A 45 -0.99 5.32 10.17
C GLU A 45 -1.55 5.30 11.60
N THR A 46 -1.58 4.11 12.19
CA THR A 46 -1.65 3.92 13.64
C THR A 46 -0.39 3.19 14.11
N ARG A 47 -0.02 3.34 15.39
CA ARG A 47 1.19 2.71 15.95
C ARG A 47 0.88 1.76 17.09
N SER A 48 -0.39 1.45 17.30
CA SER A 48 -0.85 0.54 18.36
C SER A 48 -2.21 -0.06 18.02
N SER A 49 -2.54 -1.16 18.67
CA SER A 49 -3.87 -1.74 18.72
C SER A 49 -4.25 -2.00 20.18
N PRO A 50 -5.30 -1.36 20.76
CA PRO A 50 -6.17 -0.37 20.12
C PRO A 50 -5.42 0.87 19.62
N ALA A 51 -5.97 1.51 18.58
CA ALA A 51 -5.41 2.75 18.04
C ALA A 51 -5.59 3.91 19.04
N ASP A 52 -4.55 4.75 19.16
CA ASP A 52 -4.61 5.96 19.96
C ASP A 52 -5.12 7.16 19.12
N ASN A 53 -6.35 7.58 19.39
CA ASN A 53 -6.98 8.73 18.76
C ASN A 53 -6.65 10.07 19.40
N SER A 54 -5.86 10.09 20.50
CA SER A 54 -5.48 11.33 21.19
C SER A 54 -4.31 12.06 20.53
N ARG A 55 -3.58 11.42 19.61
CA ARG A 55 -2.43 12.00 18.93
C ARG A 55 -2.84 13.22 18.10
N SER A 56 -2.09 14.31 18.24
CA SER A 56 -2.18 15.48 17.40
C SER A 56 -1.27 15.33 16.17
N GLY A 57 -1.54 16.12 15.13
CA GLY A 57 -0.75 16.17 13.91
C GLY A 57 -1.24 15.22 12.82
N ASP A 58 -0.49 15.19 11.74
CA ASP A 58 -0.79 14.40 10.56
C ASP A 58 -0.11 13.02 10.65
N ALA A 59 -0.88 11.97 10.86
CA ALA A 59 -0.33 10.62 10.99
C ALA A 59 0.14 10.01 9.65
N ALA A 60 -0.05 10.68 8.51
CA ALA A 60 0.57 10.29 7.27
C ALA A 60 2.03 10.79 7.15
N ASP A 61 2.47 11.67 8.06
CA ASP A 61 3.87 12.10 8.17
C ASP A 61 4.69 11.06 8.94
N HIS A 62 5.12 10.04 8.23
CA HIS A 62 5.94 8.97 8.79
C HIS A 62 7.02 8.49 7.81
N GLU A 63 8.00 7.77 8.33
CA GLU A 63 9.01 7.13 7.49
C GLU A 63 8.36 6.13 6.51
N ARG A 64 8.78 6.20 5.25
CA ARG A 64 8.27 5.30 4.21
C ARG A 64 8.76 3.86 4.45
N ARG A 65 7.83 2.96 4.59
CA ARG A 65 8.06 1.52 4.74
C ARG A 65 6.87 0.74 4.20
N ILE A 66 7.07 -0.51 3.84
CA ILE A 66 5.96 -1.36 3.41
C ILE A 66 5.11 -1.74 4.61
N GLU A 67 5.72 -2.30 5.66
CA GLU A 67 5.02 -2.76 6.85
C GLU A 67 4.72 -1.62 7.82
N PRO A 68 3.59 -1.63 8.53
CA PRO A 68 3.33 -0.72 9.64
C PRO A 68 4.30 -0.97 10.82
N ALA A 69 4.29 -0.09 11.82
CA ALA A 69 4.90 -0.35 13.11
C ALA A 69 4.22 -1.55 13.81
N ASP A 70 4.93 -2.20 14.74
CA ASP A 70 4.37 -3.31 15.53
C ASP A 70 3.06 -2.91 16.20
N GLY A 71 2.02 -3.72 15.98
CA GLY A 71 0.66 -3.46 16.44
C GLY A 71 -0.06 -2.29 15.76
N GLY A 72 0.53 -1.72 14.73
CA GLY A 72 -0.04 -0.60 13.99
C GLY A 72 -0.73 -0.98 12.68
N THR A 73 -1.18 0.05 11.97
CA THR A 73 -1.76 -0.06 10.62
C THR A 73 -1.22 1.05 9.74
N VAL A 74 -1.23 0.81 8.41
CA VAL A 74 -1.00 1.85 7.40
C VAL A 74 -2.15 1.82 6.41
N PHE A 75 -2.71 2.99 6.12
CA PHE A 75 -3.70 3.19 5.07
C PHE A 75 -3.08 4.00 3.94
N ARG A 76 -3.06 3.43 2.73
CA ARG A 76 -2.44 4.04 1.55
C ARG A 76 -3.18 3.73 0.26
N ILE A 77 -2.92 4.53 -0.75
CA ILE A 77 -3.32 4.28 -2.14
C ILE A 77 -2.06 4.00 -2.95
N ILE A 78 -2.12 3.00 -3.82
CA ILE A 78 -1.06 2.72 -4.80
C ILE A 78 -1.67 2.69 -6.20
N GLU A 79 -1.05 3.44 -7.12
CA GLU A 79 -1.32 3.35 -8.54
C GLU A 79 -0.22 2.51 -9.19
N TYR A 80 -0.64 1.43 -9.85
CA TYR A 80 0.20 0.50 -10.58
C TYR A 80 0.14 0.82 -12.07
N PRO A 81 1.21 1.33 -12.69
CA PRO A 81 1.25 1.45 -14.14
C PRO A 81 1.24 0.06 -14.79
N PRO A 82 0.92 -0.03 -16.11
CA PRO A 82 1.01 -1.29 -16.86
C PRO A 82 2.37 -1.96 -16.72
N ASP A 83 2.39 -3.29 -16.61
CA ASP A 83 3.62 -4.08 -16.43
C ASP A 83 4.65 -3.85 -17.55
N ARG A 84 4.21 -3.59 -18.78
CA ARG A 84 5.11 -3.24 -19.91
C ARG A 84 5.97 -2.00 -19.62
N VAL A 85 5.48 -1.09 -18.78
CA VAL A 85 6.23 0.11 -18.34
C VAL A 85 6.96 -0.19 -17.02
N ARG A 86 6.22 -0.73 -16.06
CA ARG A 86 6.70 -0.95 -14.70
C ARG A 86 7.89 -1.90 -14.62
N LEU A 87 7.80 -3.08 -15.29
CA LEU A 87 8.82 -4.11 -15.18
C LEU A 87 10.16 -3.73 -15.85
N ALA A 88 10.14 -2.80 -16.79
CA ALA A 88 11.35 -2.27 -17.42
C ALA A 88 12.20 -1.43 -16.44
N ALA A 89 11.59 -0.81 -15.44
CA ALA A 89 12.25 0.08 -14.47
C ALA A 89 12.24 -0.49 -13.04
N LEU A 90 11.61 -1.64 -12.80
CA LEU A 90 11.55 -2.27 -11.48
C LEU A 90 12.92 -2.83 -11.08
N ASP A 91 13.44 -2.35 -9.95
CA ASP A 91 14.65 -2.86 -9.28
C ASP A 91 14.29 -3.43 -7.89
N PRO A 92 13.87 -4.72 -7.81
CA PRO A 92 13.42 -5.32 -6.56
C PRO A 92 14.51 -5.37 -5.49
N GLU A 93 15.75 -5.57 -5.89
CA GLU A 93 16.91 -5.72 -4.97
C GLU A 93 17.27 -4.39 -4.28
N SER A 94 16.94 -3.26 -4.90
CA SER A 94 17.10 -1.95 -4.26
C SER A 94 15.80 -1.47 -3.59
N PHE A 95 14.64 -1.71 -4.23
CA PHE A 95 13.37 -1.17 -3.76
C PHE A 95 12.92 -1.78 -2.44
N TYR A 96 12.83 -3.12 -2.34
CA TYR A 96 12.28 -3.77 -1.14
C TYR A 96 13.12 -3.51 0.13
N PRO A 97 14.47 -3.64 0.11
CA PRO A 97 15.28 -3.27 1.27
C PRO A 97 15.14 -1.81 1.70
N ALA A 98 15.05 -0.87 0.73
CA ALA A 98 14.83 0.54 1.03
C ALA A 98 13.47 0.84 1.66
N MET A 99 12.51 -0.08 1.53
CA MET A 99 11.17 -0.01 2.13
C MET A 99 11.03 -0.95 3.35
N GLY A 100 12.14 -1.45 3.90
CA GLY A 100 12.13 -2.33 5.07
C GLY A 100 11.59 -3.74 4.81
N ALA A 101 11.52 -4.19 3.56
CA ALA A 101 11.01 -5.50 3.18
C ALA A 101 12.08 -6.34 2.45
N GLN A 102 11.75 -7.60 2.19
CA GLN A 102 12.63 -8.51 1.45
C GLN A 102 12.00 -8.94 0.13
N PRO A 103 12.74 -8.88 -0.99
CA PRO A 103 12.27 -9.48 -2.23
C PRO A 103 12.18 -11.00 -2.07
N ALA A 104 11.28 -11.63 -2.80
CA ALA A 104 11.26 -13.09 -2.87
C ALA A 104 12.55 -13.59 -3.51
N GLY A 105 13.18 -14.61 -2.90
CA GLY A 105 14.36 -15.23 -3.46
C GLY A 105 14.12 -15.86 -4.84
N PRO A 106 15.19 -16.16 -5.61
CA PRO A 106 15.06 -16.62 -7.02
C PRO A 106 14.14 -17.84 -7.22
N ALA A 107 14.10 -18.74 -6.25
CA ALA A 107 13.26 -19.94 -6.29
C ALA A 107 11.74 -19.68 -6.24
N HIS A 108 11.32 -18.48 -5.88
CA HIS A 108 9.92 -18.10 -5.69
C HIS A 108 9.46 -16.95 -6.60
N ARG A 109 10.20 -16.68 -7.68
CA ARG A 109 9.90 -15.55 -8.58
C ARG A 109 9.03 -15.96 -9.77
N ARG A 110 7.75 -16.19 -9.54
CA ARG A 110 6.77 -16.23 -10.65
C ARG A 110 6.57 -14.85 -11.30
N HIS A 111 6.87 -13.78 -10.56
CA HIS A 111 6.81 -12.40 -11.03
C HIS A 111 7.96 -11.60 -10.37
N PRO A 112 8.61 -10.64 -11.06
CA PRO A 112 9.71 -9.85 -10.49
C PRO A 112 9.35 -9.08 -9.22
N GLY A 113 8.09 -8.69 -9.07
CA GLY A 113 7.57 -8.00 -7.90
C GLY A 113 7.13 -8.91 -6.73
N MET A 114 7.49 -10.21 -6.74
CA MET A 114 7.16 -11.10 -5.62
C MET A 114 7.86 -10.66 -4.33
N HIS A 115 7.06 -10.53 -3.27
CA HIS A 115 7.52 -10.18 -1.93
C HIS A 115 6.59 -10.77 -0.87
N ARG A 116 6.97 -10.65 0.39
CA ARG A 116 6.17 -11.04 1.55
C ARG A 116 6.29 -9.98 2.63
N THR A 117 5.21 -9.75 3.36
CA THR A 117 5.13 -8.87 4.52
C THR A 117 4.54 -9.60 5.73
N HIS A 118 4.86 -9.15 6.93
CA HIS A 118 4.24 -9.64 8.17
C HIS A 118 2.98 -8.83 8.50
N THR A 119 2.07 -8.83 7.53
CA THR A 119 0.82 -8.06 7.62
C THR A 119 -0.38 -8.89 7.19
N LEU A 120 -1.55 -8.45 7.62
CA LEU A 120 -2.83 -8.78 7.01
C LEU A 120 -3.29 -7.52 6.29
N ASP A 121 -3.47 -7.61 4.96
CA ASP A 121 -3.81 -6.46 4.17
C ASP A 121 -5.26 -6.57 3.66
N TYR A 122 -6.03 -5.51 3.84
CA TYR A 122 -7.30 -5.33 3.16
C TYR A 122 -7.06 -4.49 1.92
N CYS A 123 -7.40 -5.03 0.76
CA CYS A 123 -7.20 -4.40 -0.54
C CYS A 123 -8.53 -4.18 -1.23
N VAL A 124 -8.74 -2.99 -1.81
CA VAL A 124 -9.90 -2.67 -2.63
C VAL A 124 -9.41 -2.05 -3.93
N VAL A 125 -9.76 -2.65 -5.08
CA VAL A 125 -9.47 -2.05 -6.39
C VAL A 125 -10.43 -0.88 -6.60
N LEU A 126 -9.89 0.33 -6.75
CA LEU A 126 -10.67 1.55 -6.94
C LEU A 126 -10.94 1.85 -8.42
N SER A 127 -9.97 1.52 -9.30
CA SER A 127 -10.11 1.66 -10.74
C SER A 127 -9.13 0.75 -11.48
N GLY A 128 -9.45 0.41 -12.73
CA GLY A 128 -8.67 -0.49 -13.56
C GLY A 128 -8.83 -1.96 -13.15
N GLU A 129 -7.84 -2.76 -13.51
CA GLU A 129 -7.77 -4.19 -13.20
C GLU A 129 -6.33 -4.59 -12.86
N ILE A 130 -6.19 -5.66 -12.07
CA ILE A 130 -4.86 -6.15 -11.68
C ILE A 130 -4.90 -7.65 -11.34
N TRP A 131 -3.84 -8.36 -11.65
CA TRP A 131 -3.63 -9.74 -11.21
C TRP A 131 -2.92 -9.77 -9.86
N ALA A 132 -3.53 -10.44 -8.89
CA ALA A 132 -2.85 -10.87 -7.68
C ALA A 132 -2.19 -12.24 -7.95
N VAL A 133 -0.86 -12.27 -7.96
CA VAL A 133 -0.05 -13.47 -8.28
C VAL A 133 0.52 -14.03 -6.99
N MET A 134 0.24 -15.30 -6.68
CA MET A 134 0.78 -16.05 -5.54
C MET A 134 1.81 -17.08 -6.00
N ASP A 135 2.45 -17.80 -5.08
CA ASP A 135 3.34 -18.93 -5.41
C ASP A 135 2.60 -19.96 -6.26
N GLU A 136 1.35 -20.26 -5.90
CA GLU A 136 0.46 -21.13 -6.65
C GLU A 136 -0.81 -20.37 -7.03
N GLY A 137 -1.09 -20.31 -8.32
CA GLY A 137 -2.26 -19.62 -8.85
C GLY A 137 -2.14 -18.10 -8.92
N GLU A 138 -3.13 -17.52 -9.51
CA GLU A 138 -3.32 -16.07 -9.64
C GLU A 138 -4.80 -15.76 -9.83
N VAL A 139 -5.22 -14.56 -9.50
CA VAL A 139 -6.60 -14.09 -9.66
C VAL A 139 -6.63 -12.70 -10.24
N LEU A 140 -7.51 -12.48 -11.21
CA LEU A 140 -7.79 -11.14 -11.76
C LEU A 140 -8.81 -10.43 -10.88
N LEU A 141 -8.53 -9.19 -10.55
CA LEU A 141 -9.38 -8.30 -9.77
C LEU A 141 -9.73 -7.08 -10.61
N HIS A 142 -10.98 -6.64 -10.52
CA HIS A 142 -11.51 -5.45 -11.19
C HIS A 142 -11.93 -4.40 -10.15
N ALA A 143 -12.21 -3.19 -10.61
CA ALA A 143 -12.72 -2.12 -9.77
C ALA A 143 -13.95 -2.57 -8.94
N GLY A 144 -13.89 -2.37 -7.61
CA GLY A 144 -14.86 -2.83 -6.64
C GLY A 144 -14.54 -4.18 -5.99
N ASP A 145 -13.64 -4.98 -6.56
CA ASP A 145 -13.23 -6.24 -5.94
C ASP A 145 -12.36 -6.00 -4.71
N CYS A 146 -12.49 -6.89 -3.74
CA CYS A 146 -11.73 -6.88 -2.49
C CYS A 146 -10.88 -8.13 -2.37
N LEU A 147 -9.66 -7.98 -1.84
CA LEU A 147 -8.79 -9.09 -1.53
C LEU A 147 -8.27 -8.96 -0.10
N VAL A 148 -8.20 -10.07 0.63
CA VAL A 148 -7.54 -10.17 1.94
C VAL A 148 -6.24 -10.92 1.76
N GLN A 149 -5.12 -10.19 1.86
CA GLN A 149 -3.77 -10.73 1.77
C GLN A 149 -3.26 -11.10 3.17
N ARG A 150 -2.99 -12.38 3.41
CA ARG A 150 -2.67 -12.91 4.75
C ARG A 150 -1.18 -13.24 4.92
N GLY A 151 -0.30 -12.26 4.68
CA GLY A 151 1.15 -12.45 4.85
C GLY A 151 1.74 -13.52 3.92
N THR A 152 1.08 -13.83 2.80
CA THR A 152 1.57 -14.79 1.80
C THR A 152 2.53 -14.11 0.83
N ARG A 153 3.42 -14.86 0.18
CA ARG A 153 4.18 -14.32 -0.94
C ARG A 153 3.24 -13.99 -2.10
N HIS A 154 3.39 -12.78 -2.60
CA HIS A 154 2.53 -12.28 -3.68
C HIS A 154 3.22 -11.22 -4.53
N ALA A 155 2.64 -10.95 -5.68
CA ALA A 155 2.95 -9.80 -6.51
C ALA A 155 1.67 -9.24 -7.12
N TRP A 156 1.75 -7.97 -7.49
CA TRP A 156 0.71 -7.27 -8.23
C TRP A 156 1.17 -7.07 -9.67
N SER A 157 0.40 -7.57 -10.64
CA SER A 157 0.73 -7.56 -12.07
C SER A 157 -0.39 -6.87 -12.84
N ASN A 158 -0.14 -5.67 -13.31
CA ASN A 158 -1.07 -4.94 -14.17
C ASN A 158 -0.77 -5.25 -15.63
N ARG A 159 -1.48 -6.22 -16.19
CA ARG A 159 -1.34 -6.68 -17.58
C ARG A 159 -2.21 -5.89 -18.56
N SER A 160 -2.97 -4.90 -18.06
CA SER A 160 -3.79 -4.02 -18.90
C SER A 160 -2.97 -2.87 -19.49
N GLU A 161 -3.60 -2.05 -20.31
CA GLU A 161 -2.98 -0.87 -20.91
C GLU A 161 -3.09 0.39 -20.04
N GLU A 162 -3.98 0.38 -19.04
CA GLU A 162 -4.29 1.53 -18.19
C GLU A 162 -3.78 1.32 -16.75
N PRO A 163 -3.48 2.39 -16.00
CA PRO A 163 -3.11 2.27 -14.59
C PRO A 163 -4.23 1.64 -13.75
N CYS A 164 -3.85 0.83 -12.76
CA CYS A 164 -4.75 0.29 -11.75
C CYS A 164 -4.49 0.98 -10.40
N VAL A 165 -5.56 1.44 -9.75
CA VAL A 165 -5.50 2.11 -8.44
C VAL A 165 -6.10 1.21 -7.38
N ILE A 166 -5.35 0.98 -6.30
CA ILE A 166 -5.76 0.11 -5.19
C ILE A 166 -5.62 0.86 -3.87
N ALA A 167 -6.64 0.75 -3.02
CA ALA A 167 -6.56 1.14 -1.62
C ALA A 167 -6.09 -0.06 -0.78
N PHE A 168 -5.15 0.18 0.12
CA PHE A 168 -4.60 -0.81 1.05
C PHE A 168 -4.72 -0.34 2.49
N VAL A 169 -5.20 -1.23 3.36
CA VAL A 169 -5.02 -1.12 4.80
C VAL A 169 -4.15 -2.30 5.25
N LEU A 170 -2.89 -2.02 5.59
CA LEU A 170 -1.95 -3.01 6.09
C LEU A 170 -2.04 -3.01 7.63
N VAL A 171 -2.27 -4.16 8.21
CA VAL A 171 -2.35 -4.38 9.66
C VAL A 171 -1.18 -5.25 10.08
N ALA A 172 -0.37 -4.79 11.05
CA ALA A 172 0.72 -5.58 11.59
C ALA A 172 0.20 -6.95 12.08
N ALA A 173 0.85 -8.02 11.67
CA ALA A 173 0.45 -9.38 12.01
C ALA A 173 1.64 -10.21 12.48
N LYS A 174 1.36 -11.26 13.24
CA LYS A 174 2.39 -12.22 13.62
C LYS A 174 2.88 -12.95 12.36
N PRO A 175 4.19 -13.19 12.24
CA PRO A 175 4.72 -14.01 11.15
C PRO A 175 4.02 -15.38 11.09
N LEU A 176 3.81 -15.87 9.89
CA LEU A 176 3.42 -17.26 9.69
C LEU A 176 4.57 -18.17 10.13
N PRO A 177 4.29 -19.33 10.73
CA PRO A 177 5.31 -20.31 11.12
C PRO A 177 6.12 -20.82 9.93
#